data_ebd839c6a4b21dd51bd1428f9de9e20d
#
_entry.id   ebd839c6a4b21dd51bd1428f9de9e20d
#
_cell.length_a   1.000
_cell.length_b   1.000
_cell.length_c   1.000
_cell.angle_alpha   90.00
_cell.angle_beta   90.00
_cell.angle_gamma   90.00
#
_symmetry.space_group_name_H-M   'P 1'
#
loop_
_entity.id
_entity.type
_entity.pdbx_description
1 polymer ?
#
loop_
_entity_poly.entity_id
_entity_poly.type
_entity_poly.pdbx_seq_one_letter_code
_entity_poly.pdbx_strand_id
1 'polypeptide(L)'
;MEEFRRLTRLPAYVFNITGELKASARKRGEDIIDFGMGNPDGATPKHIVDKLIEAAQKTATHRYSLSRGLPRLRRAICNWYKRRYDVDLDPELEAIVTIGSKEGIAHLCLAVLDDADTVAVPNPSYPIHIFGPVIAGSKVQSIPVQDGDADALLAKLEHDLPLMQPRPKLLILNFPANPTTQCVDLAFFERIVALCKELGIYIVHDL
;
A
#
# COMPACT_ATOMS: atom_id res chain seq x y z
N MET A 1 -9.17 -30.96 9.98
CA MET A 1 -8.11 -29.94 10.16
C MET A 1 -8.78 -28.69 10.70
N GLU A 2 -8.22 -28.11 11.74
CA GLU A 2 -8.72 -26.86 12.29
C GLU A 2 -8.54 -25.73 11.26
N GLU A 3 -9.60 -24.97 10.98
CA GLU A 3 -9.52 -23.86 10.04
C GLU A 3 -8.93 -22.62 10.74
N PHE A 4 -7.90 -22.06 10.15
CA PHE A 4 -7.27 -20.84 10.66
C PHE A 4 -8.12 -19.60 10.29
N ARG A 5 -8.86 -19.05 11.26
CA ARG A 5 -9.84 -17.96 11.08
C ARG A 5 -9.35 -16.76 10.26
N ARG A 6 -8.08 -16.38 10.38
CA ARG A 6 -7.52 -15.27 9.60
C ARG A 6 -7.34 -15.64 8.14
N LEU A 7 -6.96 -16.89 7.85
CA LEU A 7 -6.76 -17.33 6.47
C LEU A 7 -8.09 -17.52 5.73
N THR A 8 -9.12 -18.04 6.41
CA THR A 8 -10.44 -18.23 5.80
C THR A 8 -11.17 -16.91 5.47
N ARG A 9 -10.74 -15.79 6.06
CA ARG A 9 -11.27 -14.45 5.79
C ARG A 9 -10.58 -13.76 4.61
N LEU A 10 -9.44 -14.28 4.14
CA LEU A 10 -8.73 -13.68 3.01
C LEU A 10 -9.53 -13.89 1.72
N PRO A 11 -9.75 -12.83 0.92
CA PRO A 11 -10.33 -13.00 -0.41
C PRO A 11 -9.36 -13.77 -1.31
N ALA A 12 -9.91 -14.41 -2.35
CA ALA A 12 -9.09 -15.08 -3.34
C ALA A 12 -8.11 -14.10 -4.00
N TYR A 13 -6.85 -14.51 -4.12
CA TYR A 13 -5.82 -13.66 -4.72
C TYR A 13 -5.94 -13.66 -6.24
N VAL A 14 -6.31 -12.52 -6.80
CA VAL A 14 -6.66 -12.37 -8.24
C VAL A 14 -5.57 -12.88 -9.19
N PHE A 15 -4.29 -12.69 -8.84
CA PHE A 15 -3.18 -13.16 -9.68
C PHE A 15 -3.06 -14.69 -9.75
N ASN A 16 -3.51 -15.42 -8.71
CA ASN A 16 -3.58 -16.88 -8.76
C ASN A 16 -4.69 -17.32 -9.72
N ILE A 17 -5.88 -16.71 -9.62
CA ILE A 17 -7.01 -17.01 -10.51
C ILE A 17 -6.63 -16.76 -11.98
N THR A 18 -6.08 -15.59 -12.27
CA THR A 18 -5.65 -15.25 -13.64
C THR A 18 -4.50 -16.14 -14.12
N GLY A 19 -3.59 -16.53 -13.22
CA GLY A 19 -2.51 -17.49 -13.53
C GLY A 19 -3.04 -18.87 -13.95
N GLU A 20 -4.01 -19.41 -13.21
CA GLU A 20 -4.66 -20.69 -13.53
C GLU A 20 -5.44 -20.62 -14.85
N LEU A 21 -6.17 -19.55 -15.10
CA LEU A 21 -6.89 -19.33 -16.35
C LEU A 21 -5.92 -19.31 -17.55
N LYS A 22 -4.81 -18.55 -17.45
CA LYS A 22 -3.78 -18.49 -18.48
C LYS A 22 -3.13 -19.86 -18.71
N ALA A 23 -2.80 -20.59 -17.65
CA ALA A 23 -2.21 -21.92 -17.76
C ALA A 23 -3.16 -22.91 -18.44
N SER A 24 -4.45 -22.86 -18.11
CA SER A 24 -5.47 -23.69 -18.72
C SER A 24 -5.67 -23.38 -20.20
N ALA A 25 -5.71 -22.10 -20.58
CA ALA A 25 -5.86 -21.68 -21.96
C ALA A 25 -4.65 -22.08 -22.81
N ARG A 26 -3.40 -21.89 -22.29
CA ARG A 26 -2.18 -22.37 -22.96
C ARG A 26 -2.18 -23.88 -23.19
N LYS A 27 -2.67 -24.68 -22.24
CA LYS A 27 -2.81 -26.12 -22.41
C LYS A 27 -3.77 -26.51 -23.51
N ARG A 28 -4.76 -25.68 -23.84
CA ARG A 28 -5.67 -25.85 -24.97
C ARG A 28 -5.11 -25.38 -26.31
N GLY A 29 -3.87 -24.84 -26.31
CA GLY A 29 -3.20 -24.32 -27.51
C GLY A 29 -3.66 -22.92 -27.91
N GLU A 30 -4.33 -22.18 -27.01
CA GLU A 30 -4.76 -20.80 -27.27
C GLU A 30 -3.56 -19.84 -27.26
N ASP A 31 -3.52 -18.93 -28.24
CA ASP A 31 -2.57 -17.82 -28.26
C ASP A 31 -3.07 -16.72 -27.32
N ILE A 32 -2.31 -16.46 -26.24
CA ILE A 32 -2.71 -15.56 -25.18
C ILE A 32 -1.85 -14.30 -25.20
N ILE A 33 -2.49 -13.15 -25.33
CA ILE A 33 -1.89 -11.84 -25.07
C ILE A 33 -2.14 -11.47 -23.61
N ASP A 34 -1.07 -11.38 -22.82
CA ASP A 34 -1.16 -11.19 -21.37
C ASP A 34 -0.95 -9.72 -20.98
N PHE A 35 -2.02 -9.04 -20.60
CA PHE A 35 -2.01 -7.70 -20.01
C PHE A 35 -2.26 -7.72 -18.48
N GLY A 36 -2.17 -8.89 -17.85
CA GLY A 36 -2.54 -9.07 -16.43
C GLY A 36 -1.52 -8.55 -15.42
N MET A 37 -0.31 -8.18 -15.87
CA MET A 37 0.72 -7.63 -14.97
C MET A 37 1.51 -6.51 -15.62
N GLY A 38 1.45 -5.32 -15.02
CA GLY A 38 2.21 -4.15 -15.45
C GLY A 38 3.60 -4.11 -14.83
N ASN A 39 4.54 -4.90 -15.35
CA ASN A 39 5.94 -4.77 -14.96
C ASN A 39 6.60 -3.61 -15.71
N PRO A 40 7.46 -2.81 -15.04
CA PRO A 40 8.32 -1.88 -15.74
C PRO A 40 9.17 -2.61 -16.78
N ASP A 41 9.22 -2.12 -18.01
CA ASP A 41 10.00 -2.68 -19.13
C ASP A 41 11.37 -2.01 -19.29
N GLY A 42 11.57 -0.86 -18.65
CA GLY A 42 12.84 -0.15 -18.65
C GLY A 42 13.87 -0.77 -17.70
N ALA A 43 15.13 -0.81 -18.14
CA ALA A 43 16.22 -1.25 -17.27
C ALA A 43 16.46 -0.29 -16.11
N THR A 44 16.90 -0.82 -14.97
CA THR A 44 17.35 0.01 -13.84
C THR A 44 18.47 0.95 -14.30
N PRO A 45 18.43 2.24 -13.97
CA PRO A 45 19.47 3.19 -14.33
C PRO A 45 20.88 2.72 -13.94
N LYS A 46 21.84 2.85 -14.87
CA LYS A 46 23.19 2.31 -14.71
C LYS A 46 23.87 2.73 -13.39
N HIS A 47 23.72 3.99 -12.96
CA HIS A 47 24.33 4.47 -11.72
C HIS A 47 23.82 3.77 -10.47
N ILE A 48 22.57 3.27 -10.49
CA ILE A 48 21.99 2.46 -9.39
C ILE A 48 22.60 1.06 -9.39
N VAL A 49 22.68 0.45 -10.60
CA VAL A 49 23.30 -0.88 -10.77
C VAL A 49 24.77 -0.87 -10.34
N ASP A 50 25.53 0.13 -10.80
CA ASP A 50 26.95 0.28 -10.46
C ASP A 50 27.14 0.41 -8.93
N LYS A 51 26.24 1.16 -8.28
CA LYS A 51 26.30 1.33 -6.82
C LYS A 51 25.94 0.07 -6.05
N LEU A 52 25.02 -0.74 -6.57
CA LEU A 52 24.72 -2.06 -6.02
C LEU A 52 25.94 -2.99 -6.13
N ILE A 53 26.58 -3.03 -7.30
CA ILE A 53 27.78 -3.85 -7.53
C ILE A 53 28.91 -3.42 -6.57
N GLU A 54 29.18 -2.11 -6.47
CA GLU A 54 30.17 -1.56 -5.53
C GLU A 54 29.88 -1.99 -4.09
N ALA A 55 28.62 -1.90 -3.67
CA ALA A 55 28.24 -2.31 -2.32
C ALA A 55 28.36 -3.82 -2.11
N ALA A 56 27.96 -4.63 -3.08
CA ALA A 56 28.01 -6.09 -3.00
C ALA A 56 29.45 -6.63 -2.94
N GLN A 57 30.44 -5.91 -3.48
CA GLN A 57 31.85 -6.28 -3.41
C GLN A 57 32.52 -5.94 -2.07
N LYS A 58 31.88 -5.13 -1.23
CA LYS A 58 32.41 -4.74 0.07
C LYS A 58 31.97 -5.72 1.15
N THR A 59 32.89 -6.52 1.69
CA THR A 59 32.59 -7.50 2.75
C THR A 59 31.95 -6.86 4.00
N ALA A 60 32.23 -5.58 4.27
CA ALA A 60 31.65 -4.84 5.38
C ALA A 60 30.12 -4.66 5.27
N THR A 61 29.55 -4.81 4.06
CA THR A 61 28.09 -4.74 3.82
C THR A 61 27.40 -6.09 3.96
N HIS A 62 28.15 -7.20 4.11
CA HIS A 62 27.61 -8.56 4.27
C HIS A 62 27.24 -8.86 5.73
N ARG A 63 26.50 -7.98 6.36
CA ARG A 63 26.12 -8.11 7.77
C ARG A 63 24.62 -8.03 7.95
N TYR A 64 24.15 -8.25 9.16
CA TYR A 64 22.76 -8.00 9.51
C TYR A 64 22.39 -6.55 9.21
N SER A 65 21.23 -6.37 8.60
CA SER A 65 20.64 -5.05 8.43
C SER A 65 20.15 -4.50 9.76
N LEU A 66 20.15 -3.18 9.89
CA LEU A 66 19.51 -2.52 11.03
C LEU A 66 17.98 -2.62 10.86
N SER A 67 17.27 -2.92 11.95
CA SER A 67 15.81 -3.11 11.95
C SER A 67 15.02 -1.94 11.37
N ARG A 68 15.52 -0.71 11.52
CA ARG A 68 14.91 0.52 10.99
C ARG A 68 15.50 0.96 9.65
N GLY A 69 16.41 0.17 9.09
CA GLY A 69 17.19 0.51 7.90
C GLY A 69 18.39 1.42 8.17
N LEU A 70 19.22 1.61 7.14
CA LEU A 70 20.44 2.40 7.24
C LEU A 70 20.15 3.86 7.58
N PRO A 71 20.82 4.48 8.58
CA PRO A 71 20.60 5.90 8.92
C PRO A 71 20.81 6.86 7.73
N ARG A 72 21.78 6.54 6.86
CA ARG A 72 22.02 7.32 5.64
C ARG A 72 20.82 7.29 4.67
N LEU A 73 20.17 6.12 4.54
CA LEU A 73 18.99 5.99 3.67
C LEU A 73 17.80 6.74 4.26
N ARG A 74 17.53 6.59 5.56
CA ARG A 74 16.47 7.33 6.25
C ARG A 74 16.65 8.85 6.11
N ARG A 75 17.87 9.34 6.30
CA ARG A 75 18.21 10.76 6.07
C ARG A 75 18.02 11.18 4.62
N ALA A 76 18.39 10.32 3.66
CA ALA A 76 18.19 10.60 2.24
C ALA A 76 16.69 10.71 1.88
N ILE A 77 15.85 9.86 2.48
CA ILE A 77 14.38 9.91 2.35
C ILE A 77 13.87 11.25 2.88
N CYS A 78 14.20 11.63 4.11
CA CYS A 78 13.78 12.90 4.71
C CYS A 78 14.23 14.11 3.89
N ASN A 79 15.49 14.11 3.43
CA ASN A 79 16.02 15.15 2.55
C ASN A 79 15.28 15.22 1.21
N TRP A 80 14.82 14.09 0.68
CA TRP A 80 14.03 14.05 -0.54
C TRP A 80 12.66 14.69 -0.33
N TYR A 81 11.96 14.36 0.78
CA TYR A 81 10.70 14.99 1.16
C TYR A 81 10.86 16.51 1.34
N LYS A 82 11.94 16.94 2.00
CA LYS A 82 12.22 18.39 2.14
C LYS A 82 12.38 19.08 0.79
N ARG A 83 13.19 18.49 -0.12
CA ARG A 83 13.42 19.11 -1.45
C ARG A 83 12.19 19.08 -2.34
N ARG A 84 11.38 18.03 -2.26
CA ARG A 84 10.27 17.80 -3.20
C ARG A 84 8.97 18.44 -2.75
N TYR A 85 8.72 18.45 -1.45
CA TYR A 85 7.44 18.83 -0.88
C TYR A 85 7.54 19.89 0.22
N ASP A 86 8.74 20.35 0.54
CA ASP A 86 9.03 21.25 1.68
C ASP A 86 8.54 20.71 3.04
N VAL A 87 8.57 19.38 3.19
CA VAL A 87 8.21 18.69 4.44
C VAL A 87 9.47 18.31 5.20
N ASP A 88 9.61 18.80 6.42
CA ASP A 88 10.68 18.42 7.34
C ASP A 88 10.27 17.17 8.13
N LEU A 89 11.09 16.14 8.08
CA LEU A 89 10.92 14.88 8.81
C LEU A 89 12.17 14.54 9.61
N ASP A 90 11.98 14.01 10.81
CA ASP A 90 13.06 13.47 11.62
C ASP A 90 13.45 12.06 11.16
N PRO A 91 14.68 11.83 10.64
CA PRO A 91 15.11 10.52 10.18
C PRO A 91 15.20 9.47 11.30
N GLU A 92 15.22 9.88 12.59
CA GLU A 92 15.24 8.95 13.71
C GLU A 92 13.85 8.57 14.22
N LEU A 93 12.84 9.42 14.03
CA LEU A 93 11.49 9.20 14.57
C LEU A 93 10.43 8.96 13.47
N GLU A 94 10.61 9.54 12.28
CA GLU A 94 9.57 9.63 11.24
C GLU A 94 9.94 8.91 9.93
N ALA A 95 11.04 8.15 9.93
CA ALA A 95 11.45 7.35 8.78
C ALA A 95 11.86 5.93 9.17
N ILE A 96 11.33 4.96 8.43
CA ILE A 96 11.70 3.56 8.50
C ILE A 96 11.88 2.99 7.08
N VAL A 97 12.80 2.07 6.91
CA VAL A 97 13.03 1.37 5.64
C VAL A 97 12.42 -0.03 5.72
N THR A 98 11.64 -0.39 4.72
CA THR A 98 11.02 -1.71 4.58
C THR A 98 11.41 -2.34 3.24
N ILE A 99 11.21 -3.64 3.09
CA ILE A 99 11.43 -4.36 1.83
C ILE A 99 10.19 -4.19 0.95
N GLY A 100 10.02 -2.97 0.43
CA GLY A 100 8.85 -2.54 -0.33
C GLY A 100 7.70 -2.06 0.57
N SER A 101 6.79 -1.23 0.00
CA SER A 101 5.62 -0.69 0.70
C SER A 101 4.66 -1.78 1.19
N LYS A 102 4.55 -2.87 0.45
CA LYS A 102 3.70 -4.02 0.82
C LYS A 102 4.07 -4.60 2.19
N GLU A 103 5.36 -4.81 2.45
CA GLU A 103 5.84 -5.27 3.75
C GLU A 103 5.59 -4.20 4.82
N GLY A 104 5.87 -2.94 4.50
CA GLY A 104 5.62 -1.82 5.40
C GLY A 104 4.16 -1.72 5.84
N ILE A 105 3.22 -1.80 4.90
CA ILE A 105 1.78 -1.76 5.18
C ILE A 105 1.34 -2.97 6.01
N ALA A 106 1.81 -4.18 5.67
CA ALA A 106 1.47 -5.39 6.43
C ALA A 106 1.92 -5.28 7.89
N HIS A 107 3.17 -4.86 8.13
CA HIS A 107 3.70 -4.69 9.48
C HIS A 107 3.08 -3.51 10.22
N LEU A 108 2.76 -2.41 9.53
CA LEU A 108 2.00 -1.32 10.11
C LEU A 108 0.65 -1.81 10.63
N CYS A 109 -0.10 -2.56 9.81
CA CYS A 109 -1.38 -3.13 10.24
C CYS A 109 -1.22 -4.03 11.48
N LEU A 110 -0.22 -4.91 11.50
CA LEU A 110 0.07 -5.76 12.66
C LEU A 110 0.44 -4.97 13.92
N ALA A 111 1.08 -3.82 13.76
CA ALA A 111 1.54 -3.00 14.88
C ALA A 111 0.43 -2.12 15.48
N VAL A 112 -0.52 -1.65 14.65
CA VAL A 112 -1.47 -0.61 15.07
C VAL A 112 -2.93 -1.09 15.13
N LEU A 113 -3.26 -2.26 14.56
CA LEU A 113 -4.63 -2.78 14.51
C LEU A 113 -4.82 -3.97 15.44
N ASP A 114 -6.05 -4.07 15.96
CA ASP A 114 -6.52 -5.19 16.75
C ASP A 114 -7.81 -5.78 16.15
N ASP A 115 -8.30 -6.90 16.69
CA ASP A 115 -9.49 -7.61 16.21
C ASP A 115 -10.80 -6.81 16.35
N ALA A 116 -10.83 -5.84 17.27
CA ALA A 116 -11.94 -4.90 17.45
C ALA A 116 -11.90 -3.74 16.42
N ASP A 117 -10.76 -3.48 15.81
CA ASP A 117 -10.56 -2.34 14.93
C ASP A 117 -11.18 -2.56 13.54
N THR A 118 -11.48 -1.45 12.88
CA THR A 118 -11.98 -1.40 11.50
C THR A 118 -11.08 -0.50 10.66
N VAL A 119 -10.91 -0.86 9.41
CA VAL A 119 -10.16 -0.09 8.41
C VAL A 119 -11.07 0.22 7.23
N ALA A 120 -11.13 1.48 6.83
CA ALA A 120 -11.84 1.91 5.63
C ALA A 120 -10.90 1.85 4.42
N VAL A 121 -11.37 1.25 3.32
CA VAL A 121 -10.57 1.07 2.09
C VAL A 121 -11.44 1.32 0.87
N PRO A 122 -11.08 2.26 -0.04
CA PRO A 122 -11.71 2.36 -1.35
C PRO A 122 -11.61 1.05 -2.12
N ASN A 123 -12.63 0.71 -2.91
CA ASN A 123 -12.68 -0.52 -3.69
C ASN A 123 -13.13 -0.22 -5.13
N PRO A 124 -12.39 -0.65 -6.18
CA PRO A 124 -11.25 -1.57 -6.13
C PRO A 124 -9.98 -0.97 -5.51
N SER A 125 -9.11 -1.84 -4.96
CA SER A 125 -7.90 -1.46 -4.26
C SER A 125 -6.79 -2.50 -4.45
N TYR A 126 -5.54 -2.11 -4.22
CA TYR A 126 -4.44 -3.05 -4.25
C TYR A 126 -4.56 -4.07 -3.10
N PRO A 127 -4.31 -5.36 -3.34
CA PRO A 127 -4.65 -6.43 -2.39
C PRO A 127 -4.12 -6.24 -0.98
N ILE A 128 -2.94 -5.66 -0.78
CA ILE A 128 -2.35 -5.49 0.56
C ILE A 128 -3.19 -4.57 1.46
N HIS A 129 -3.94 -3.63 0.88
CA HIS A 129 -4.82 -2.72 1.63
C HIS A 129 -5.97 -3.46 2.31
N ILE A 130 -6.33 -4.63 1.79
CA ILE A 130 -7.33 -5.53 2.37
C ILE A 130 -6.66 -6.64 3.17
N PHE A 131 -5.60 -7.25 2.62
CA PHE A 131 -4.94 -8.40 3.26
C PHE A 131 -4.22 -8.03 4.54
N GLY A 132 -3.54 -6.87 4.58
CA GLY A 132 -2.85 -6.38 5.76
C GLY A 132 -3.77 -6.30 6.99
N PRO A 133 -4.88 -5.53 6.92
CA PRO A 133 -5.87 -5.48 8.00
C PRO A 133 -6.47 -6.84 8.38
N VAL A 134 -6.83 -7.68 7.39
CA VAL A 134 -7.40 -9.01 7.66
C VAL A 134 -6.41 -9.93 8.38
N ILE A 135 -5.13 -9.91 8.00
CA ILE A 135 -4.06 -10.68 8.66
C ILE A 135 -3.83 -10.16 10.09
N ALA A 136 -3.91 -8.85 10.29
CA ALA A 136 -3.85 -8.25 11.63
C ALA A 136 -5.05 -8.65 12.52
N GLY A 137 -6.14 -9.15 11.93
CA GLY A 137 -7.34 -9.60 12.63
C GLY A 137 -8.50 -8.61 12.54
N SER A 138 -8.26 -7.39 12.07
CA SER A 138 -9.25 -6.32 12.00
C SER A 138 -10.31 -6.55 10.90
N LYS A 139 -11.33 -5.70 10.88
CA LYS A 139 -12.37 -5.69 9.86
C LYS A 139 -12.04 -4.66 8.78
N VAL A 140 -12.40 -4.98 7.54
CA VAL A 140 -12.31 -4.03 6.42
C VAL A 140 -13.71 -3.57 6.03
N GLN A 141 -13.92 -2.27 6.05
CA GLN A 141 -15.11 -1.61 5.48
C GLN A 141 -14.73 -1.08 4.09
N SER A 142 -15.28 -1.73 3.09
CA SER A 142 -15.07 -1.37 1.68
C SER A 142 -15.92 -0.17 1.29
N ILE A 143 -15.31 0.82 0.66
CA ILE A 143 -15.99 2.00 0.12
C ILE A 143 -15.99 1.86 -1.41
N PRO A 144 -17.12 1.48 -2.03
CA PRO A 144 -17.19 1.35 -3.47
C PRO A 144 -16.88 2.68 -4.17
N VAL A 145 -15.94 2.65 -5.11
CA VAL A 145 -15.58 3.78 -5.96
C VAL A 145 -16.21 3.56 -7.33
N GLN A 146 -16.93 4.55 -7.81
CA GLN A 146 -17.54 4.52 -9.14
C GLN A 146 -16.67 5.34 -10.11
N ASP A 147 -16.38 4.74 -11.25
CA ASP A 147 -15.91 5.35 -12.51
C ASP A 147 -14.81 6.42 -12.47
N GLY A 148 -13.86 6.33 -11.55
CA GLY A 148 -12.65 7.17 -11.58
C GLY A 148 -12.87 8.66 -11.27
N ASP A 149 -14.03 9.04 -10.77
CA ASP A 149 -14.36 10.41 -10.38
C ASP A 149 -13.83 10.70 -8.97
N ALA A 150 -12.85 11.60 -8.88
CA ALA A 150 -12.23 12.00 -7.61
C ALA A 150 -13.20 12.77 -6.72
N ASP A 151 -14.04 13.61 -7.29
CA ASP A 151 -15.03 14.41 -6.54
C ASP A 151 -16.13 13.52 -5.97
N ALA A 152 -16.59 12.54 -6.75
CA ALA A 152 -17.57 11.55 -6.29
C ALA A 152 -17.00 10.69 -5.15
N LEU A 153 -15.72 10.29 -5.24
CA LEU A 153 -15.06 9.57 -4.17
C LEU A 153 -14.96 10.43 -2.91
N LEU A 154 -14.55 11.69 -3.05
CA LEU A 154 -14.42 12.60 -1.90
C LEU A 154 -15.77 12.81 -1.22
N ALA A 155 -16.82 13.13 -1.99
CA ALA A 155 -18.17 13.28 -1.46
C ALA A 155 -18.65 12.01 -0.74
N LYS A 156 -18.33 10.83 -1.28
CA LYS A 156 -18.67 9.56 -0.65
C LYS A 156 -17.89 9.34 0.65
N LEU A 157 -16.61 9.65 0.71
CA LEU A 157 -15.79 9.56 1.93
C LEU A 157 -16.32 10.51 3.01
N GLU A 158 -16.67 11.75 2.62
CA GLU A 158 -17.23 12.76 3.54
C GLU A 158 -18.60 12.35 4.09
N HIS A 159 -19.41 11.66 3.29
CA HIS A 159 -20.69 11.15 3.72
C HIS A 159 -20.54 9.89 4.59
N ASP A 160 -19.75 8.90 4.13
CA ASP A 160 -19.76 7.56 4.73
C ASP A 160 -18.91 7.49 6.03
N LEU A 161 -17.71 8.12 6.07
CA LEU A 161 -16.81 7.99 7.22
C LEU A 161 -17.44 8.40 8.55
N PRO A 162 -18.21 9.51 8.65
CA PRO A 162 -18.90 9.88 9.91
C PRO A 162 -19.95 8.86 10.34
N LEU A 163 -20.55 8.14 9.40
CA LEU A 163 -21.66 7.21 9.64
C LEU A 163 -21.19 5.77 9.93
N MET A 164 -19.92 5.46 9.65
CA MET A 164 -19.37 4.09 9.85
C MET A 164 -19.36 3.69 11.32
N GLN A 165 -19.90 2.48 11.61
CA GLN A 165 -19.89 1.88 12.93
C GLN A 165 -19.39 0.42 12.85
N PRO A 166 -18.37 0.03 13.61
CA PRO A 166 -17.51 0.91 14.40
C PRO A 166 -16.73 1.89 13.53
N ARG A 167 -16.36 3.05 14.09
CA ARG A 167 -15.57 4.05 13.36
C ARG A 167 -14.22 3.46 12.93
N PRO A 168 -13.81 3.65 11.69
CA PRO A 168 -12.52 3.16 11.23
C PRO A 168 -11.36 3.80 12.01
N LYS A 169 -10.37 3.01 12.37
CA LYS A 169 -9.11 3.49 12.94
C LYS A 169 -8.16 4.00 11.88
N LEU A 170 -8.17 3.34 10.70
CA LEU A 170 -7.37 3.72 9.53
C LEU A 170 -8.27 3.93 8.32
N LEU A 171 -7.91 4.91 7.51
CA LEU A 171 -8.30 5.04 6.10
C LEU A 171 -7.06 4.77 5.24
N ILE A 172 -7.09 3.74 4.40
CA ILE A 172 -5.99 3.45 3.47
C ILE A 172 -6.35 4.00 2.10
N LEU A 173 -5.53 4.91 1.60
CA LEU A 173 -5.66 5.52 0.27
C LEU A 173 -4.47 5.11 -0.60
N ASN A 174 -4.67 5.06 -1.91
CA ASN A 174 -3.63 4.79 -2.89
C ASN A 174 -3.88 5.66 -4.13
N PHE A 175 -3.01 6.62 -4.39
CA PHE A 175 -3.07 7.48 -5.57
C PHE A 175 -1.66 7.76 -6.10
N PRO A 176 -1.41 7.58 -7.43
CA PRO A 176 -2.31 7.01 -8.43
C PRO A 176 -2.80 5.61 -8.04
N ALA A 177 -4.10 5.37 -8.18
CA ALA A 177 -4.75 4.16 -7.67
C ALA A 177 -4.38 2.90 -8.47
N ASN A 178 -4.05 1.82 -7.78
CA ASN A 178 -3.93 0.50 -8.37
C ASN A 178 -5.19 -0.33 -8.03
N PRO A 179 -6.02 -0.76 -9.03
CA PRO A 179 -5.69 -0.86 -10.46
C PRO A 179 -6.26 0.24 -11.35
N THR A 180 -7.00 1.23 -10.83
CA THR A 180 -7.82 2.15 -11.65
C THR A 180 -7.06 3.30 -12.26
N THR A 181 -5.81 3.53 -11.88
CA THR A 181 -4.97 4.68 -12.29
C THR A 181 -5.53 6.05 -11.92
N GLN A 182 -6.61 6.10 -11.13
CA GLN A 182 -7.21 7.34 -10.66
C GLN A 182 -6.20 8.20 -9.91
N CYS A 183 -6.18 9.47 -10.23
CA CYS A 183 -5.42 10.49 -9.51
C CYS A 183 -6.35 11.44 -8.79
N VAL A 184 -5.83 12.08 -7.76
CA VAL A 184 -6.50 13.15 -7.02
C VAL A 184 -5.55 14.34 -6.90
N ASP A 185 -6.10 15.51 -6.62
CA ASP A 185 -5.33 16.73 -6.42
C ASP A 185 -5.03 17.02 -4.94
N LEU A 186 -4.36 18.12 -4.67
CA LEU A 186 -4.05 18.53 -3.31
C LEU A 186 -5.31 18.90 -2.51
N ALA A 187 -6.31 19.50 -3.17
CA ALA A 187 -7.56 19.90 -2.51
C ALA A 187 -8.32 18.68 -1.96
N PHE A 188 -8.29 17.53 -2.66
CA PHE A 188 -8.79 16.27 -2.14
C PHE A 188 -8.13 15.91 -0.80
N PHE A 189 -6.79 15.95 -0.75
CA PHE A 189 -6.05 15.60 0.48
C PHE A 189 -6.30 16.59 1.60
N GLU A 190 -6.39 17.88 1.32
CA GLU A 190 -6.69 18.90 2.33
C GLU A 190 -8.03 18.63 3.02
N ARG A 191 -9.06 18.31 2.23
CA ARG A 191 -10.40 18.00 2.75
C ARG A 191 -10.42 16.69 3.54
N ILE A 192 -9.84 15.62 2.98
CA ILE A 192 -9.89 14.30 3.64
C ILE A 192 -9.04 14.26 4.91
N VAL A 193 -7.90 14.97 4.94
CA VAL A 193 -7.07 15.08 6.14
C VAL A 193 -7.80 15.86 7.23
N ALA A 194 -8.48 16.97 6.87
CA ALA A 194 -9.28 17.73 7.84
C ALA A 194 -10.39 16.87 8.45
N LEU A 195 -11.15 16.15 7.62
CA LEU A 195 -12.21 15.26 8.08
C LEU A 195 -11.66 14.11 8.97
N CYS A 196 -10.61 13.43 8.53
CA CYS A 196 -10.03 12.33 9.29
C CYS A 196 -9.47 12.80 10.63
N LYS A 197 -8.88 14.00 10.68
CA LYS A 197 -8.41 14.61 11.93
C LYS A 197 -9.58 14.88 12.91
N GLU A 198 -10.69 15.41 12.40
CA GLU A 198 -11.92 15.63 13.21
C GLU A 198 -12.47 14.31 13.75
N LEU A 199 -12.50 13.27 12.93
CA LEU A 199 -13.03 11.95 13.29
C LEU A 199 -12.07 11.08 14.10
N GLY A 200 -10.79 11.47 14.25
CA GLY A 200 -9.75 10.68 14.91
C GLY A 200 -9.32 9.44 14.09
N ILE A 201 -9.38 9.53 12.76
CA ILE A 201 -8.98 8.47 11.81
C ILE A 201 -7.56 8.74 11.32
N TYR A 202 -6.68 7.75 11.39
CA TYR A 202 -5.35 7.84 10.76
C TYR A 202 -5.45 7.56 9.27
N ILE A 203 -4.67 8.30 8.47
CA ILE A 203 -4.56 8.07 7.03
C ILE A 203 -3.25 7.36 6.72
N VAL A 204 -3.33 6.29 5.94
CA VAL A 204 -2.20 5.63 5.29
C VAL A 204 -2.32 5.90 3.80
N HIS A 205 -1.31 6.52 3.19
CA HIS A 205 -1.27 6.76 1.76
C HIS A 205 -0.14 5.92 1.14
N ASP A 206 -0.51 4.94 0.33
CA ASP A 206 0.41 4.11 -0.47
C ASP A 206 0.62 4.78 -1.84
N LEU A 207 1.84 5.26 -2.10
CA LEU A 207 2.22 6.02 -3.30
C LEU A 207 3.15 5.18 -4.18
#